data_83557460a3c9641131f6667b2da0d703
#
_entry.id   83557460a3c9641131f6667b2da0d703
#
_cell.length_a   1.000
_cell.length_b   1.000
_cell.length_c   1.000
_cell.angle_alpha   90.00
_cell.angle_beta   90.00
_cell.angle_gamma   90.00
#
_symmetry.space_group_name_H-M   'P 1'
#
loop_
_entity.id
_entity.type
_entity.pdbx_description
1 polymer ?
#
loop_
_entity_poly.entity_id
_entity_poly.type
_entity_poly.pdbx_seq_one_letter_code
_entity_poly.pdbx_strand_id
1 'polypeptide(L)'
;MRKSQRAEIISKELKKLYPSPPIPLNHINAYTLLVAVVLSAQSTDKKVNELTKSLFKVADNPEKMMQLGINGIYEYIKFLGLSNQKSKNIFNLSKLLIEKHNGTVPDSFEKLESLPGVGHKTASVVMSQVFKIPSFPVDTHIHRLAQRWGLSNGDSVVQTEKDLKKIFPVNDWNTLHLQIIFYGREYCTARGCDGTKCYLCRTLYPKRKKKFICKKP
;
A
#
# COMPACT_ATOMS: atom_id res chain seq x y z
N MET A 1 -0.75 24.21 17.00
CA MET A 1 0.40 23.58 16.38
C MET A 1 0.24 23.61 14.86
N ARG A 2 1.25 24.09 14.12
CA ARG A 2 1.24 24.13 12.63
C ARG A 2 1.40 22.72 12.04
N LYS A 3 1.01 22.51 10.78
CA LYS A 3 1.14 21.20 10.10
C LYS A 3 2.59 20.70 10.07
N SER A 4 3.57 21.58 9.81
CA SER A 4 5.00 21.24 9.81
C SER A 4 5.48 20.72 11.15
N GLN A 5 5.11 21.37 12.25
CA GLN A 5 5.47 20.91 13.61
C GLN A 5 4.88 19.55 13.95
N ARG A 6 3.62 19.27 13.48
CA ARG A 6 3.00 17.94 13.65
C ARG A 6 3.75 16.89 12.86
N ALA A 7 4.13 17.20 11.61
CA ALA A 7 4.88 16.28 10.76
C ALA A 7 6.23 15.91 11.36
N GLU A 8 6.93 16.86 11.95
CA GLU A 8 8.20 16.63 12.65
C GLU A 8 8.05 15.67 13.84
N ILE A 9 7.04 15.90 14.69
CA ILE A 9 6.72 15.01 15.82
C ILE A 9 6.37 13.61 15.33
N ILE A 10 5.55 13.52 14.29
CA ILE A 10 5.16 12.24 13.69
C ILE A 10 6.37 11.51 13.14
N SER A 11 7.19 12.16 12.32
CA SER A 11 8.39 11.56 11.73
C SER A 11 9.36 11.04 12.81
N LYS A 12 9.59 11.83 13.86
CA LYS A 12 10.44 11.42 14.98
C LYS A 12 9.93 10.18 15.68
N GLU A 13 8.64 10.14 16.00
CA GLU A 13 8.03 9.00 16.69
C GLU A 13 8.00 7.75 15.80
N LEU A 14 7.61 7.90 14.52
CA LEU A 14 7.54 6.78 13.59
C LEU A 14 8.93 6.21 13.28
N LYS A 15 9.94 7.05 13.15
CA LYS A 15 11.34 6.63 12.96
C LYS A 15 11.90 5.86 14.16
N LYS A 16 11.48 6.24 15.38
CA LYS A 16 11.82 5.54 16.62
C LYS A 16 11.16 4.16 16.68
N LEU A 17 9.86 4.07 16.37
CA LEU A 17 9.11 2.82 16.45
C LEU A 17 9.43 1.85 15.29
N TYR A 18 9.67 2.38 14.11
CA TYR A 18 9.85 1.61 12.88
C TYR A 18 11.05 2.14 12.09
N PRO A 19 12.29 1.92 12.53
CA PRO A 19 13.49 2.43 11.84
C PRO A 19 13.63 1.89 10.41
N SER A 20 13.25 0.64 10.18
CA SER A 20 13.29 -0.03 8.88
C SER A 20 12.08 -0.98 8.72
N PRO A 21 10.88 -0.44 8.43
CA PRO A 21 9.69 -1.27 8.32
C PRO A 21 9.76 -2.17 7.09
N PRO A 22 9.48 -3.49 7.23
CA PRO A 22 9.48 -4.39 6.10
C PRO A 22 8.26 -4.15 5.21
N ILE A 23 8.37 -4.56 3.94
CA ILE A 23 7.21 -4.64 3.05
C ILE A 23 6.31 -5.77 3.59
N PRO A 24 5.01 -5.52 3.86
CA PRO A 24 4.15 -6.51 4.51
C PRO A 24 3.75 -7.69 3.60
N LEU A 25 3.98 -7.58 2.29
CA LEU A 25 3.68 -8.62 1.30
C LEU A 25 4.93 -9.41 0.95
N ASN A 26 4.88 -10.73 1.13
CA ASN A 26 5.96 -11.64 0.76
C ASN A 26 6.12 -11.68 -0.77
N HIS A 27 7.36 -11.56 -1.22
CA HIS A 27 7.70 -11.57 -2.64
C HIS A 27 9.14 -12.06 -2.83
N ILE A 28 9.48 -12.47 -4.05
CA ILE A 28 10.79 -12.99 -4.44
C ILE A 28 11.50 -11.97 -5.36
N ASN A 29 10.73 -11.31 -6.21
CA ASN A 29 11.20 -10.36 -7.22
C ASN A 29 10.15 -9.27 -7.49
N ALA A 30 10.45 -8.34 -8.41
CA ALA A 30 9.55 -7.24 -8.79
C ALA A 30 8.17 -7.73 -9.28
N TYR A 31 8.14 -8.81 -10.08
CA TYR A 31 6.92 -9.37 -10.61
C TYR A 31 6.02 -9.94 -9.51
N THR A 32 6.58 -10.74 -8.61
CA THR A 32 5.82 -11.32 -7.50
C THR A 32 5.34 -10.27 -6.51
N LEU A 33 6.10 -9.17 -6.32
CA LEU A 33 5.57 -8.02 -5.57
C LEU A 33 4.39 -7.38 -6.28
N LEU A 34 4.46 -7.10 -7.58
CA LEU A 34 3.36 -6.56 -8.35
C LEU A 34 2.10 -7.44 -8.22
N VAL A 35 2.25 -8.75 -8.43
CA VAL A 35 1.15 -9.73 -8.25
C VAL A 35 0.58 -9.69 -6.83
N ALA A 36 1.44 -9.71 -5.80
CA ALA A 36 0.99 -9.67 -4.40
C ALA A 36 0.21 -8.38 -4.09
N VAL A 37 0.64 -7.22 -4.61
CA VAL A 37 -0.06 -5.94 -4.43
C VAL A 37 -1.41 -5.95 -5.15
N VAL A 38 -1.50 -6.49 -6.37
CA VAL A 38 -2.80 -6.66 -7.08
C VAL A 38 -3.74 -7.56 -6.27
N LEU A 39 -3.22 -8.67 -5.72
CA LEU A 39 -4.00 -9.59 -4.88
C LEU A 39 -4.46 -8.96 -3.56
N SER A 40 -3.73 -7.98 -3.02
CA SER A 40 -4.06 -7.34 -1.74
C SER A 40 -5.28 -6.43 -1.79
N ALA A 41 -5.76 -6.05 -2.97
CA ALA A 41 -6.99 -5.28 -3.11
C ALA A 41 -8.17 -6.00 -2.41
N GLN A 42 -8.79 -5.33 -1.42
CA GLN A 42 -9.89 -5.86 -0.60
C GLN A 42 -9.57 -7.21 0.10
N SER A 43 -8.29 -7.45 0.41
CA SER A 43 -7.84 -8.67 1.11
C SER A 43 -6.81 -8.29 2.17
N THR A 44 -6.65 -9.12 3.19
CA THR A 44 -5.61 -8.91 4.21
C THR A 44 -4.25 -9.41 3.70
N ASP A 45 -3.16 -8.73 4.05
CA ASP A 45 -1.80 -9.15 3.69
C ASP A 45 -1.50 -10.57 4.19
N LYS A 46 -1.98 -10.93 5.40
CA LYS A 46 -1.83 -12.28 5.94
C LYS A 46 -2.42 -13.34 5.01
N LYS A 47 -3.64 -13.11 4.48
CA LYS A 47 -4.29 -14.08 3.57
C LYS A 47 -3.61 -14.11 2.21
N VAL A 48 -3.17 -12.96 1.70
CA VAL A 48 -2.38 -12.91 0.47
C VAL A 48 -1.09 -13.69 0.63
N ASN A 49 -0.31 -13.45 1.69
CA ASN A 49 0.95 -14.14 1.95
C ASN A 49 0.79 -15.67 2.11
N GLU A 50 -0.31 -16.11 2.74
CA GLU A 50 -0.64 -17.53 2.87
C GLU A 50 -0.79 -18.19 1.49
N LEU A 51 -1.55 -17.59 0.59
CA LEU A 51 -1.87 -18.16 -0.71
C LEU A 51 -0.74 -17.99 -1.73
N THR A 52 -0.07 -16.84 -1.72
CA THR A 52 1.05 -16.58 -2.66
C THR A 52 2.26 -17.45 -2.37
N LYS A 53 2.42 -17.97 -1.15
CA LYS A 53 3.51 -18.89 -0.80
C LYS A 53 3.53 -20.13 -1.71
N SER A 54 2.38 -20.69 -2.04
CA SER A 54 2.26 -21.83 -2.94
C SER A 54 2.29 -21.41 -4.40
N LEU A 55 1.58 -20.33 -4.75
CA LEU A 55 1.56 -19.80 -6.11
C LEU A 55 2.95 -19.42 -6.62
N PHE A 56 3.74 -18.70 -5.84
CA PHE A 56 5.07 -18.23 -6.26
C PHE A 56 6.14 -19.34 -6.32
N LYS A 57 5.89 -20.50 -5.71
CA LYS A 57 6.74 -21.68 -5.89
C LYS A 57 6.65 -22.26 -7.30
N VAL A 58 5.49 -22.14 -7.95
CA VAL A 58 5.24 -22.70 -9.28
C VAL A 58 5.26 -21.63 -10.37
N ALA A 59 4.93 -20.39 -10.05
CA ALA A 59 4.83 -19.30 -11.01
C ALA A 59 5.38 -17.98 -10.42
N ASP A 60 6.68 -17.80 -10.49
CA ASP A 60 7.44 -16.64 -9.98
C ASP A 60 7.79 -15.60 -11.05
N ASN A 61 7.36 -15.83 -12.30
CA ASN A 61 7.55 -14.94 -13.44
C ASN A 61 6.33 -14.95 -14.39
N PRO A 62 6.22 -13.99 -15.32
CA PRO A 62 5.07 -13.89 -16.24
C PRO A 62 4.85 -15.14 -17.09
N GLU A 63 5.90 -15.78 -17.59
CA GLU A 63 5.83 -16.96 -18.47
C GLU A 63 5.19 -18.15 -17.75
N LYS A 64 5.68 -18.48 -16.56
CA LYS A 64 5.12 -19.56 -15.74
C LYS A 64 3.67 -19.25 -15.31
N MET A 65 3.36 -17.98 -15.02
CA MET A 65 2.00 -17.57 -14.68
C MET A 65 1.04 -17.75 -15.86
N MET A 66 1.50 -17.46 -17.08
CA MET A 66 0.73 -17.73 -18.31
C MET A 66 0.50 -19.23 -18.53
N GLN A 67 1.49 -20.08 -18.23
CA GLN A 67 1.37 -21.53 -18.34
C GLN A 67 0.30 -22.12 -17.41
N LEU A 68 0.10 -21.54 -16.20
CA LEU A 68 -0.98 -21.92 -15.29
C LEU A 68 -2.37 -21.64 -15.88
N GLY A 69 -2.50 -20.64 -16.72
CA GLY A 69 -3.78 -20.16 -17.23
C GLY A 69 -4.66 -19.54 -16.14
N ILE A 70 -5.78 -18.95 -16.55
CA ILE A 70 -6.71 -18.27 -15.62
C ILE A 70 -7.23 -19.23 -14.55
N ASN A 71 -7.61 -20.45 -14.94
CA ASN A 71 -8.15 -21.46 -14.02
C ASN A 71 -7.10 -21.96 -13.03
N GLY A 72 -5.86 -22.19 -13.48
CA GLY A 72 -4.77 -22.57 -12.59
C GLY A 72 -4.45 -21.48 -11.56
N ILE A 73 -4.37 -20.21 -11.98
CA ILE A 73 -4.21 -19.09 -11.05
C ILE A 73 -5.36 -19.04 -10.05
N TYR A 74 -6.62 -19.18 -10.54
CA TYR A 74 -7.81 -19.17 -9.70
C TYR A 74 -7.73 -20.22 -8.58
N GLU A 75 -7.31 -21.43 -8.85
CA GLU A 75 -7.22 -22.50 -7.85
C GLU A 75 -6.31 -22.12 -6.67
N TYR A 76 -5.20 -21.39 -6.90
CA TYR A 76 -4.34 -20.89 -5.84
C TYR A 76 -4.95 -19.75 -5.02
N ILE A 77 -5.79 -18.89 -5.63
CA ILE A 77 -6.29 -17.68 -5.00
C ILE A 77 -7.78 -17.67 -4.70
N LYS A 78 -8.50 -18.78 -4.91
CA LYS A 78 -9.96 -18.87 -4.77
C LYS A 78 -10.53 -18.45 -3.42
N PHE A 79 -9.71 -18.46 -2.37
CA PHE A 79 -10.10 -18.01 -1.03
C PHE A 79 -9.91 -16.50 -0.80
N LEU A 80 -9.49 -15.75 -1.82
CA LEU A 80 -9.48 -14.27 -1.79
C LEU A 80 -10.82 -13.72 -2.30
N GLY A 81 -11.19 -12.56 -1.75
CA GLY A 81 -12.28 -11.78 -2.35
C GLY A 81 -11.94 -11.42 -3.81
N LEU A 82 -12.95 -11.44 -4.70
CA LEU A 82 -12.80 -11.11 -6.12
C LEU A 82 -11.82 -12.03 -6.88
N SER A 83 -11.66 -13.28 -6.47
CA SER A 83 -10.68 -14.21 -7.03
C SER A 83 -10.83 -14.43 -8.53
N ASN A 84 -12.06 -14.48 -9.07
CA ASN A 84 -12.32 -14.57 -10.51
C ASN A 84 -11.77 -13.38 -11.29
N GLN A 85 -11.98 -12.17 -10.80
CA GLN A 85 -11.45 -10.97 -11.45
C GLN A 85 -9.93 -10.86 -11.29
N LYS A 86 -9.42 -11.22 -10.10
CA LYS A 86 -7.99 -11.20 -9.81
C LYS A 86 -7.21 -12.20 -10.67
N SER A 87 -7.71 -13.43 -10.87
CA SER A 87 -7.06 -14.41 -11.74
C SER A 87 -6.99 -13.93 -13.19
N LYS A 88 -8.08 -13.35 -13.72
CA LYS A 88 -8.10 -12.74 -15.05
C LYS A 88 -7.11 -11.58 -15.16
N ASN A 89 -7.08 -10.69 -14.16
CA ASN A 89 -6.16 -9.56 -14.14
C ASN A 89 -4.70 -10.02 -14.12
N ILE A 90 -4.33 -11.00 -13.28
CA ILE A 90 -2.96 -11.52 -13.20
C ILE A 90 -2.55 -12.19 -14.50
N PHE A 91 -3.42 -12.98 -15.10
CA PHE A 91 -3.15 -13.61 -16.39
C PHE A 91 -2.91 -12.56 -17.47
N ASN A 92 -3.80 -11.58 -17.61
CA ASN A 92 -3.71 -10.56 -18.64
C ASN A 92 -2.54 -9.59 -18.40
N LEU A 93 -2.23 -9.24 -17.15
CA LEU A 93 -1.06 -8.42 -16.85
C LEU A 93 0.24 -9.18 -17.20
N SER A 94 0.31 -10.50 -16.93
CA SER A 94 1.46 -11.33 -17.28
C SER A 94 1.65 -11.39 -18.80
N LYS A 95 0.55 -11.57 -19.54
CA LYS A 95 0.53 -11.53 -21.01
C LYS A 95 1.09 -10.21 -21.53
N LEU A 96 0.58 -9.06 -21.02
CA LEU A 96 1.04 -7.75 -21.44
C LEU A 96 2.51 -7.48 -21.08
N LEU A 97 2.99 -7.98 -19.94
CA LEU A 97 4.40 -7.88 -19.57
C LEU A 97 5.29 -8.59 -20.60
N ILE A 98 4.91 -9.78 -21.04
CA ILE A 98 5.65 -10.52 -22.07
C ILE A 98 5.59 -9.77 -23.41
N GLU A 99 4.40 -9.38 -23.87
CA GLU A 99 4.19 -8.81 -25.18
C GLU A 99 4.79 -7.40 -25.35
N LYS A 100 4.75 -6.57 -24.28
CA LYS A 100 5.11 -5.15 -24.38
C LYS A 100 6.33 -4.74 -23.56
N HIS A 101 6.77 -5.59 -22.64
CA HIS A 101 7.81 -5.25 -21.66
C HIS A 101 8.87 -6.34 -21.48
N ASN A 102 9.00 -7.26 -22.46
CA ASN A 102 9.98 -8.36 -22.44
C ASN A 102 9.98 -9.16 -21.14
N GLY A 103 8.80 -9.45 -20.57
CA GLY A 103 8.62 -10.16 -19.31
C GLY A 103 9.05 -9.41 -18.06
N THR A 104 9.42 -8.13 -18.15
CA THR A 104 9.89 -7.32 -17.02
C THR A 104 8.83 -6.35 -16.53
N VAL A 105 8.85 -6.02 -15.24
CA VAL A 105 7.98 -4.99 -14.64
C VAL A 105 8.51 -3.61 -15.06
N PRO A 106 7.69 -2.76 -15.68
CA PRO A 106 8.14 -1.44 -16.12
C PRO A 106 8.32 -0.47 -14.93
N ASP A 107 9.25 0.47 -15.08
CA ASP A 107 9.62 1.49 -14.10
C ASP A 107 8.94 2.86 -14.32
N SER A 108 7.74 2.86 -14.87
CA SER A 108 6.99 4.09 -15.17
C SER A 108 5.54 3.94 -14.69
N PHE A 109 4.99 5.01 -14.11
CA PHE A 109 3.59 5.05 -13.66
C PHE A 109 2.63 4.75 -14.80
N GLU A 110 2.80 5.41 -15.95
CA GLU A 110 1.96 5.23 -17.12
C GLU A 110 1.91 3.77 -17.57
N LYS A 111 3.08 3.13 -17.71
CA LYS A 111 3.17 1.72 -18.12
C LYS A 111 2.59 0.77 -17.05
N LEU A 112 2.84 1.03 -15.77
CA LEU A 112 2.27 0.22 -14.68
C LEU A 112 0.75 0.35 -14.63
N GLU A 113 0.21 1.57 -14.71
CA GLU A 113 -1.23 1.82 -14.63
C GLU A 113 -1.99 1.32 -15.88
N SER A 114 -1.28 1.08 -17.00
CA SER A 114 -1.86 0.42 -18.17
C SER A 114 -2.09 -1.09 -17.99
N LEU A 115 -1.48 -1.70 -16.96
CA LEU A 115 -1.62 -3.13 -16.69
C LEU A 115 -2.96 -3.45 -16.00
N PRO A 116 -3.63 -4.56 -16.38
CA PRO A 116 -4.87 -4.98 -15.76
C PRO A 116 -4.79 -5.15 -14.23
N GLY A 117 -5.66 -4.48 -13.50
CA GLY A 117 -5.70 -4.54 -12.04
C GLY A 117 -4.70 -3.66 -11.32
N VAL A 118 -3.93 -2.87 -12.04
CA VAL A 118 -2.94 -1.93 -11.49
C VAL A 118 -3.51 -0.51 -11.53
N GLY A 119 -3.93 0.00 -10.39
CA GLY A 119 -4.30 1.40 -10.22
C GLY A 119 -3.15 2.22 -9.63
N HIS A 120 -3.37 3.53 -9.49
CA HIS A 120 -2.36 4.48 -8.99
C HIS A 120 -1.69 4.03 -7.67
N LYS A 121 -2.46 3.53 -6.70
CA LYS A 121 -1.89 3.03 -5.44
C LYS A 121 -0.96 1.84 -5.67
N THR A 122 -1.35 0.88 -6.51
CA THR A 122 -0.53 -0.30 -6.81
C THR A 122 0.76 0.11 -7.51
N ALA A 123 0.66 0.96 -8.53
CA ALA A 123 1.82 1.53 -9.23
C ALA A 123 2.75 2.26 -8.25
N SER A 124 2.21 3.11 -7.36
CA SER A 124 2.99 3.83 -6.34
C SER A 124 3.75 2.89 -5.40
N VAL A 125 3.15 1.75 -4.97
CA VAL A 125 3.85 0.75 -4.15
C VAL A 125 5.01 0.12 -4.92
N VAL A 126 4.80 -0.28 -6.17
CA VAL A 126 5.84 -0.87 -7.02
C VAL A 126 6.96 0.13 -7.26
N MET A 127 6.64 1.37 -7.64
CA MET A 127 7.62 2.44 -7.86
C MET A 127 8.48 2.68 -6.61
N SER A 128 7.85 2.77 -5.44
CA SER A 128 8.58 3.02 -4.18
C SER A 128 9.40 1.83 -3.72
N GLN A 129 8.88 0.61 -3.81
CA GLN A 129 9.48 -0.54 -3.17
C GLN A 129 10.45 -1.31 -4.09
N VAL A 130 10.15 -1.38 -5.39
CA VAL A 130 11.02 -2.03 -6.38
C VAL A 130 12.08 -1.07 -6.90
N PHE A 131 11.62 0.03 -7.47
CA PHE A 131 12.49 0.97 -8.20
C PHE A 131 13.08 2.08 -7.32
N LYS A 132 12.69 2.15 -6.06
CA LYS A 132 13.13 3.18 -5.09
C LYS A 132 12.79 4.61 -5.53
N ILE A 133 11.90 4.76 -6.51
CA ILE A 133 11.43 6.06 -6.98
C ILE A 133 10.48 6.64 -5.92
N PRO A 134 10.73 7.86 -5.44
CA PRO A 134 9.93 8.47 -4.38
C PRO A 134 8.44 8.55 -4.75
N SER A 135 7.61 7.83 -4.02
CA SER A 135 6.16 7.88 -4.13
C SER A 135 5.49 7.71 -2.78
N PHE A 136 4.27 8.19 -2.64
CA PHE A 136 3.54 8.17 -1.38
C PHE A 136 2.22 7.42 -1.55
N PRO A 137 2.23 6.08 -1.59
CA PRO A 137 0.99 5.31 -1.78
C PRO A 137 0.04 5.54 -0.60
N VAL A 138 -1.12 6.13 -0.85
CA VAL A 138 -2.12 6.39 0.19
C VAL A 138 -3.14 5.26 0.23
N ASP A 139 -3.17 4.54 1.34
CA ASP A 139 -4.19 3.55 1.65
C ASP A 139 -5.21 4.05 2.69
N THR A 140 -6.13 3.19 3.10
CA THR A 140 -7.13 3.52 4.11
C THR A 140 -6.53 3.86 5.49
N HIS A 141 -5.36 3.29 5.84
CA HIS A 141 -4.65 3.63 7.08
C HIS A 141 -4.08 5.04 7.00
N ILE A 142 -3.34 5.34 5.94
CA ILE A 142 -2.71 6.64 5.73
C ILE A 142 -3.78 7.74 5.61
N HIS A 143 -4.82 7.51 4.82
CA HIS A 143 -5.92 8.47 4.67
C HIS A 143 -6.59 8.79 6.01
N ARG A 144 -6.86 7.77 6.83
CA ARG A 144 -7.42 7.93 8.18
C ARG A 144 -6.48 8.70 9.13
N LEU A 145 -5.20 8.32 9.17
CA LEU A 145 -4.24 8.92 10.09
C LEU A 145 -3.89 10.34 9.70
N ALA A 146 -3.76 10.63 8.41
CA ALA A 146 -3.54 12.00 7.92
C ALA A 146 -4.63 12.97 8.41
N GLN A 147 -5.89 12.52 8.44
CA GLN A 147 -7.00 13.30 8.98
C GLN A 147 -6.91 13.43 10.52
N ARG A 148 -6.72 12.32 11.23
CA ARG A 148 -6.62 12.32 12.70
C ARG A 148 -5.50 13.21 13.21
N TRP A 149 -4.40 13.27 12.50
CA TRP A 149 -3.23 14.08 12.79
C TRP A 149 -3.31 15.51 12.24
N GLY A 150 -4.37 15.82 11.48
CA GLY A 150 -4.62 17.14 10.88
C GLY A 150 -3.58 17.54 9.86
N LEU A 151 -3.05 16.58 9.12
CA LEU A 151 -2.16 16.80 7.99
C LEU A 151 -2.95 17.01 6.69
N SER A 152 -4.09 16.36 6.55
CA SER A 152 -5.04 16.51 5.45
C SER A 152 -6.47 16.67 5.96
N ASN A 153 -7.32 17.29 5.17
CA ASN A 153 -8.77 17.38 5.43
C ASN A 153 -9.54 16.12 4.99
N GLY A 154 -8.88 15.23 4.25
CA GLY A 154 -9.44 13.95 3.84
C GLY A 154 -10.55 14.03 2.80
N ASP A 155 -10.55 15.04 1.92
CA ASP A 155 -11.58 15.17 0.89
C ASP A 155 -11.50 14.05 -0.15
N SER A 156 -10.29 13.58 -0.43
CA SER A 156 -10.02 12.40 -1.27
C SER A 156 -8.66 11.80 -0.95
N VAL A 157 -8.42 10.58 -1.45
CA VAL A 157 -7.10 9.92 -1.39
C VAL A 157 -6.05 10.75 -2.14
N VAL A 158 -6.41 11.27 -3.31
CA VAL A 158 -5.54 12.12 -4.13
C VAL A 158 -5.16 13.40 -3.39
N GLN A 159 -6.14 14.05 -2.73
CA GLN A 159 -5.85 15.25 -1.94
C GLN A 159 -4.95 14.91 -0.74
N THR A 160 -5.19 13.78 -0.08
CA THR A 160 -4.35 13.32 1.04
C THR A 160 -2.91 13.10 0.59
N GLU A 161 -2.69 12.44 -0.54
CA GLU A 161 -1.36 12.26 -1.12
C GLU A 161 -0.65 13.59 -1.39
N LYS A 162 -1.34 14.52 -2.07
CA LYS A 162 -0.83 15.88 -2.34
C LYS A 162 -0.45 16.62 -1.05
N ASP A 163 -1.30 16.54 -0.03
CA ASP A 163 -1.04 17.21 1.25
C ASP A 163 0.18 16.62 1.96
N LEU A 164 0.33 15.30 1.99
CA LEU A 164 1.46 14.64 2.62
C LEU A 164 2.77 14.89 1.87
N LYS A 165 2.76 14.84 0.55
CA LYS A 165 3.92 15.17 -0.30
C LYS A 165 4.43 16.59 -0.12
N LYS A 166 3.53 17.55 0.18
CA LYS A 166 3.93 18.95 0.47
C LYS A 166 4.57 19.12 1.85
N ILE A 167 4.27 18.23 2.79
CA ILE A 167 4.66 18.38 4.20
C ILE A 167 5.94 17.60 4.52
N PHE A 168 6.06 16.39 3.97
CA PHE A 168 7.18 15.50 4.25
C PHE A 168 8.27 15.59 3.18
N PRO A 169 9.57 15.51 3.57
CA PRO A 169 10.67 15.45 2.62
C PRO A 169 10.53 14.26 1.65
N VAL A 170 10.88 14.47 0.39
CA VAL A 170 10.77 13.48 -0.68
C VAL A 170 11.52 12.17 -0.36
N ASN A 171 12.69 12.29 0.28
CA ASN A 171 13.53 11.14 0.64
C ASN A 171 12.91 10.24 1.72
N ASP A 172 11.94 10.74 2.47
CA ASP A 172 11.28 9.99 3.54
C ASP A 172 10.05 9.22 3.03
N TRP A 173 9.49 9.55 1.86
CA TRP A 173 8.19 9.04 1.41
C TRP A 173 8.11 7.52 1.38
N ASN A 174 9.13 6.86 0.80
CA ASN A 174 9.14 5.40 0.63
C ASN A 174 9.16 4.62 1.96
N THR A 175 9.73 5.19 3.00
CA THR A 175 9.77 4.59 4.33
C THR A 175 8.56 5.02 5.16
N LEU A 176 8.23 6.31 5.10
CA LEU A 176 7.20 6.91 5.94
C LEU A 176 5.81 6.31 5.69
N HIS A 177 5.45 6.00 4.43
CA HIS A 177 4.16 5.39 4.16
C HIS A 177 4.01 4.02 4.85
N LEU A 178 5.07 3.19 4.87
CA LEU A 178 5.07 1.92 5.61
C LEU A 178 4.95 2.15 7.12
N GLN A 179 5.72 3.10 7.66
CA GLN A 179 5.67 3.46 9.07
C GLN A 179 4.26 3.88 9.51
N ILE A 180 3.58 4.70 8.70
CA ILE A 180 2.20 5.13 8.97
C ILE A 180 1.24 3.93 8.93
N ILE A 181 1.40 3.00 7.98
CA ILE A 181 0.59 1.78 7.90
C ILE A 181 0.75 0.94 9.17
N PHE A 182 1.99 0.66 9.61
CA PHE A 182 2.25 -0.11 10.83
C PHE A 182 1.65 0.58 12.06
N TYR A 183 1.90 1.87 12.23
CA TYR A 183 1.30 2.62 13.33
C TYR A 183 -0.24 2.61 13.29
N GLY A 184 -0.81 2.65 12.12
CA GLY A 184 -2.26 2.58 11.91
C GLY A 184 -2.87 1.22 12.22
N ARG A 185 -2.07 0.15 12.15
CA ARG A 185 -2.48 -1.21 12.50
C ARG A 185 -2.34 -1.50 14.00
N GLU A 186 -1.28 -1.00 14.61
CA GLU A 186 -0.92 -1.33 15.98
C GLU A 186 -1.53 -0.35 17.02
N TYR A 187 -1.36 0.94 16.80
CA TYR A 187 -1.70 1.97 17.81
C TYR A 187 -2.93 2.80 17.46
N CYS A 188 -3.09 3.17 16.19
CA CYS A 188 -4.17 4.06 15.77
C CYS A 188 -5.16 3.35 14.85
N THR A 189 -5.72 2.23 15.34
CA THR A 189 -6.63 1.38 14.55
C THR A 189 -7.94 2.10 14.21
N ALA A 190 -8.70 1.57 13.24
CA ALA A 190 -9.96 2.15 12.81
C ALA A 190 -11.03 2.09 13.91
N ARG A 191 -11.08 1.00 14.67
CA ARG A 191 -12.07 0.76 15.74
C ARG A 191 -11.54 1.06 17.14
N GLY A 192 -10.26 0.78 17.40
CA GLY A 192 -9.67 0.90 18.75
C GLY A 192 -9.26 2.33 19.12
N CYS A 193 -8.91 3.17 18.14
CA CYS A 193 -8.55 4.57 18.38
C CYS A 193 -9.54 5.50 17.68
N ASP A 194 -10.10 6.43 18.44
CA ASP A 194 -11.06 7.43 17.96
C ASP A 194 -10.44 8.81 17.71
N GLY A 195 -9.12 8.89 17.71
CA GLY A 195 -8.39 10.16 17.58
C GLY A 195 -8.05 10.84 18.92
N THR A 196 -8.38 10.19 20.06
CA THR A 196 -8.09 10.71 21.40
C THR A 196 -7.19 9.77 22.23
N LYS A 197 -7.01 8.51 21.82
CA LYS A 197 -6.45 7.46 22.68
C LYS A 197 -4.96 7.22 22.47
N CYS A 198 -4.50 7.08 21.22
CA CYS A 198 -3.11 6.74 20.98
C CYS A 198 -2.16 7.92 21.28
N TYR A 199 -0.89 7.59 21.48
CA TYR A 199 0.14 8.56 21.84
C TYR A 199 0.17 9.76 20.87
N LEU A 200 0.33 9.53 19.55
CA LEU A 200 0.37 10.62 18.58
C LEU A 200 -0.90 11.48 18.58
N CYS A 201 -2.10 10.87 18.64
CA CYS A 201 -3.33 11.63 18.69
C CYS A 201 -3.42 12.54 19.92
N ARG A 202 -2.97 12.09 21.09
CA ARG A 202 -2.93 12.88 22.33
C ARG A 202 -1.87 13.98 22.27
N THR A 203 -0.69 13.64 21.78
CA THR A 203 0.41 14.62 21.65
C THR A 203 0.08 15.75 20.69
N LEU A 204 -0.50 15.41 19.53
CA LEU A 204 -0.83 16.40 18.50
C LEU A 204 -2.07 17.25 18.85
N TYR A 205 -3.00 16.68 19.63
CA TYR A 205 -4.24 17.32 20.04
C TYR A 205 -4.58 17.06 21.51
N PRO A 206 -3.80 17.61 22.47
CA PRO A 206 -3.97 17.32 23.91
C PRO A 206 -5.33 17.75 24.47
N LYS A 207 -5.98 18.71 23.84
CA LYS A 207 -7.32 19.18 24.26
C LYS A 207 -8.48 18.48 23.54
N ARG A 208 -8.21 17.50 22.65
CA ARG A 208 -9.27 16.77 21.96
C ARG A 208 -9.97 15.80 22.90
N LYS A 209 -11.20 16.11 23.28
CA LYS A 209 -12.04 15.24 24.13
C LYS A 209 -13.06 14.42 23.34
N LYS A 210 -13.49 14.91 22.16
CA LYS A 210 -14.50 14.25 21.32
C LYS A 210 -13.84 13.36 20.27
N LYS A 211 -14.52 12.25 19.95
CA LYS A 211 -14.16 11.35 18.85
C LYS A 211 -14.01 12.15 17.54
N PHE A 212 -12.96 11.86 16.81
CA PHE A 212 -12.71 12.41 15.47
C PHE A 212 -13.30 11.48 14.42
N ILE A 213 -14.25 11.97 13.64
CA ILE A 213 -14.88 11.21 12.56
C ILE A 213 -14.08 11.46 11.28
N CYS A 214 -13.48 10.41 10.73
CA CYS A 214 -12.76 10.47 9.46
C CYS A 214 -13.71 10.31 8.29
N LYS A 215 -13.47 11.07 7.22
CA LYS A 215 -14.07 10.82 5.91
C LYS A 215 -13.53 9.50 5.36
N LYS A 216 -14.35 8.76 4.63
CA LYS A 216 -13.92 7.56 3.92
C LYS A 216 -13.07 7.93 2.70
N PRO A 217 -12.13 7.06 2.27
CA PRO A 217 -11.37 7.26 1.03
C PRO A 217 -12.25 7.13 -0.19
#